data_fac5850b894f1d4d07959f202b5775c6
#
_entry.id   fac5850b894f1d4d07959f202b5775c6
#
_cell.length_a   1.000
_cell.length_b   1.000
_cell.length_c   1.000
_cell.angle_alpha   90.00
_cell.angle_beta   90.00
_cell.angle_gamma   90.00
#
_symmetry.space_group_name_H-M   'P 1'
#
loop_
_entity.id
_entity.type
_entity.pdbx_description
1 polymer ?
#
loop_
_entity_poly.entity_id
_entity_poly.type
_entity_poly.pdbx_seq_one_letter_code
_entity_poly.pdbx_strand_id
1 'polypeptide(L)' 'MKCPKCNRPMELEEKDTSSGRDMRTYYCRSCKERIDVDNGIALWKLLSDARKDDG' A
#
# COMPACT_ATOMS: atom_id res chain seq x y z
N MET A 1 0.28 1.67 10.35
CA MET A 1 -0.36 2.98 10.10
C MET A 1 -1.33 3.29 11.24
N LYS A 2 -1.41 4.54 11.63
CA LYS A 2 -2.34 4.96 12.67
C LYS A 2 -3.56 5.66 12.06
N CYS A 3 -4.71 5.40 12.65
CA CYS A 3 -5.94 6.04 12.22
C CYS A 3 -5.90 7.54 12.56
N PRO A 4 -6.15 8.43 11.58
CA PRO A 4 -6.10 9.87 11.84
C PRO A 4 -7.26 10.37 12.73
N LYS A 5 -8.30 9.56 12.88
CA LYS A 5 -9.46 9.97 13.69
C LYS A 5 -9.37 9.55 15.15
N CYS A 6 -8.97 8.32 15.40
CA CYS A 6 -8.91 7.79 16.76
C CYS A 6 -7.48 7.52 17.24
N ASN A 7 -6.49 7.70 16.38
CA ASN A 7 -5.06 7.54 16.68
C ASN A 7 -4.68 6.14 17.13
N ARG A 8 -5.50 5.14 16.78
CA ARG A 8 -5.22 3.74 17.09
C ARG A 8 -4.56 3.06 15.89
N PRO A 9 -3.81 1.97 16.12
CA PRO A 9 -3.18 1.26 15.01
C PRO A 9 -4.23 0.65 14.09
N MET A 10 -4.03 0.79 12.78
CA MET A 10 -4.89 0.19 11.77
C MET A 10 -4.29 -1.12 11.29
N GLU A 11 -5.15 -2.05 10.92
CA GLU A 11 -4.73 -3.33 10.37
C GLU A 11 -4.69 -3.27 8.86
N LEU A 12 -3.72 -3.98 8.27
CA LEU A 12 -3.67 -4.12 6.81
C LEU A 12 -4.75 -5.12 6.40
N GLU A 13 -5.77 -4.63 5.70
CA GLU A 13 -6.87 -5.46 5.25
C GLU A 13 -6.58 -6.09 3.89
N GLU A 14 -6.02 -5.29 2.98
CA GLU A 14 -5.78 -5.74 1.63
C GLU A 14 -4.51 -5.10 1.08
N LYS A 15 -3.83 -5.84 0.22
CA LYS A 15 -2.64 -5.35 -0.47
C LYS A 15 -2.74 -5.73 -1.94
N ASP A 16 -2.64 -4.74 -2.81
CA ASP A 16 -2.72 -4.93 -4.25
C ASP A 16 -1.47 -4.41 -4.92
N THR A 17 -0.75 -5.30 -5.61
CA THR A 17 0.45 -4.94 -6.36
C THR A 17 0.34 -5.34 -7.83
N SER A 18 -0.81 -5.82 -8.27
CA SER A 18 -1.00 -6.35 -9.62
C SER A 18 -0.83 -5.30 -10.71
N SER A 19 -1.12 -4.05 -10.41
CA SER A 19 -1.00 -2.95 -11.37
C SER A 19 0.41 -2.36 -11.44
N GLY A 20 1.36 -2.92 -10.69
CA GLY A 20 2.71 -2.37 -10.59
C GLY A 20 2.84 -1.28 -9.54
N ARG A 21 1.79 -0.99 -8.81
CA ARG A 21 1.78 -0.06 -7.70
C ARG A 21 1.55 -0.80 -6.40
N ASP A 22 2.17 -0.32 -5.34
CA ASP A 22 2.00 -0.88 -4.01
C ASP A 22 0.83 -0.18 -3.33
N MET A 23 -0.37 -0.72 -3.54
CA MET A 23 -1.59 -0.20 -2.93
C MET A 23 -1.94 -1.03 -1.71
N ARG A 24 -2.18 -0.36 -0.60
CA ARG A 24 -2.55 -1.02 0.65
C ARG A 24 -3.83 -0.41 1.21
N THR A 25 -4.71 -1.26 1.70
CA THR A 25 -5.94 -0.83 2.34
C THR A 25 -5.88 -1.17 3.82
N TYR A 26 -5.99 -0.14 4.64
CA TYR A 26 -5.98 -0.28 6.09
C TYR A 26 -7.38 -0.08 6.65
N TYR A 27 -7.69 -0.81 7.70
CA TYR A 27 -8.98 -0.75 8.35
C TYR A 27 -8.83 -0.53 9.84
N CYS A 28 -9.58 0.43 10.38
CA CYS A 28 -9.62 0.71 11.81
C CYS A 28 -10.92 0.16 12.39
N ARG A 29 -10.79 -0.80 13.31
CA ARG A 29 -11.96 -1.40 13.94
C ARG A 29 -12.67 -0.47 14.90
N SER A 30 -11.94 0.46 15.50
CA SER A 30 -12.51 1.38 16.51
C SER A 30 -13.49 2.35 15.89
N CYS A 31 -13.13 2.98 14.79
CA CYS A 31 -14.00 3.95 14.12
C CYS A 31 -14.57 3.44 12.80
N LYS A 32 -14.27 2.18 12.46
CA LYS A 32 -14.74 1.53 11.22
C LYS A 32 -14.39 2.31 9.96
N GLU A 33 -13.20 2.90 9.96
CA GLU A 33 -12.71 3.65 8.82
C GLU A 33 -11.78 2.79 7.97
N ARG A 34 -11.89 2.97 6.66
CA ARG A 34 -11.03 2.29 5.70
C ARG A 34 -10.27 3.33 4.91
N ILE A 35 -8.95 3.15 4.82
CA ILE A 35 -8.08 4.10 4.13
C ILE A 35 -7.22 3.35 3.12
N ASP A 36 -7.24 3.82 1.87
CA ASP A 36 -6.37 3.31 0.83
C ASP A 36 -5.10 4.14 0.79
N VAL A 37 -3.96 3.45 0.82
CA VAL A 37 -2.65 4.09 0.80
C VAL A 37 -1.90 3.64 -0.44
N ASP A 38 -1.42 4.60 -1.22
CA ASP A 38 -0.59 4.35 -2.40
C ASP A 38 0.86 4.60 -2.01
N ASN A 39 1.66 3.53 -1.94
CA ASN A 39 3.07 3.61 -1.62
C ASN A 39 3.96 3.78 -2.85
N GLY A 40 3.36 3.97 -4.00
CA GLY A 40 4.07 4.19 -5.24
C GLY A 40 4.33 2.91 -6.01
N ILE A 41 5.43 2.89 -6.75
CA ILE A 41 5.76 1.75 -7.61
C ILE A 41 6.25 0.58 -6.74
N ALA A 42 5.71 -0.61 -7.00
CA ALA A 42 6.13 -1.81 -6.28
C ALA A 42 7.60 -2.14 -6.58
N LEU A 43 8.28 -2.70 -5.59
CA LEU A 43 9.72 -2.98 -5.71
C LEU A 43 10.04 -3.89 -6.90
N TRP A 44 9.22 -4.91 -7.14
CA TRP A 44 9.45 -5.83 -8.25
C TRP A 44 9.41 -5.11 -9.61
N LYS A 45 8.58 -4.08 -9.72
CA LYS A 45 8.49 -3.31 -10.95
C LYS A 45 9.71 -2.44 -11.15
N LEU A 46 10.23 -1.83 -10.09
CA LEU A 46 11.47 -1.07 -10.17
C LEU A 46 12.64 -1.94 -10.63
N LEU A 47 12.73 -3.13 -10.10
CA LEU A 47 13.77 -4.08 -10.50
C LEU A 47 13.62 -4.51 -11.95
N SER A 48 12.39 -4.72 -12.39
CA SER A 48 12.10 -5.09 -13.77
C SER A 48 12.47 -3.97 -14.74
N ASP A 49 12.15 -2.73 -14.39
CA ASP A 49 12.48 -1.58 -15.22
C ASP A 49 13.99 -1.36 -15.30
N ALA A 50 14.69 -1.57 -14.21
CA ALA A 50 16.15 -1.45 -14.19
C ALA A 50 16.81 -2.46 -15.12
N ARG A 51 16.25 -3.65 -15.22
CA ARG A 51 16.77 -4.68 -16.12
C ARG A 51 16.56 -4.34 -17.60
N LYS A 52 15.49 -3.65 -17.90
CA LYS A 52 15.19 -3.26 -19.28
C LYS A 52 16.19 -2.23 -19.83
N ASP A 53 16.74 -1.44 -18.96
CA ASP A 53 17.73 -0.43 -19.37
C ASP A 53 19.05 -1.04 -19.81
N ASP A 54 19.24 -2.29 -19.55
CA ASP A 54 20.48 -3.00 -19.84
C ASP A 54 20.54 -3.51 -21.27
N GLY A 55 19.49 -3.31 -21.99
CA GLY A 55 19.43 -3.70 -23.38
C GLY A 55 20.07 -2.68 -24.28
#